data_3d83fffad4ba172f1295307946b33639
#
_entry.id   3d83fffad4ba172f1295307946b33639
#
_cell.length_a   1.000
_cell.length_b   1.000
_cell.length_c   1.000
_cell.angle_alpha   90.00
_cell.angle_beta   90.00
_cell.angle_gamma   90.00
#
_symmetry.space_group_name_H-M   'P 1'
#
loop_
_entity.id
_entity.type
_entity.pdbx_description
1 polymer ?
#
loop_
_entity_poly.entity_id
_entity_poly.type
_entity_poly.pdbx_seq_one_letter_code
_entity_poly.pdbx_strand_id
1 'polypeptide(L)'
;MQNCNRIKWNTVISLGLSTVVLGLPLGVRAQQPAIRAGAQPVGQPGPPVARQGPPPVQMVPAGDPYGFTAWLNSTRARYGLPPVGYDPNLSNWAAANNGQQQARGLGHFVMGPARRQNSAMGHAAGIGAQWMASPPHRAALLDPNIRWIGIAGLGAYWTFNAY
;
A
#
# COMPACT_ATOMS: atom_id res chain seq x y z
N MET A 1 -31.22 12.79 38.21
CA MET A 1 -30.03 13.63 38.43
C MET A 1 -29.02 13.27 37.37
N GLN A 2 -28.83 14.18 36.43
CA GLN A 2 -27.95 14.02 35.25
C GLN A 2 -26.52 14.39 35.63
N ASN A 3 -25.54 13.58 35.27
CA ASN A 3 -24.14 14.01 35.27
C ASN A 3 -23.55 13.82 33.88
N CYS A 4 -23.51 14.94 33.18
CA CYS A 4 -22.95 15.09 31.84
C CYS A 4 -21.45 15.35 31.97
N ASN A 5 -20.58 14.38 31.70
CA ASN A 5 -19.13 14.56 31.74
C ASN A 5 -18.65 15.05 30.37
N ARG A 6 -18.42 16.36 30.26
CA ARG A 6 -17.80 17.01 29.08
C ARG A 6 -16.30 16.75 29.10
N ILE A 7 -15.81 16.00 28.13
CA ILE A 7 -14.37 15.89 27.84
C ILE A 7 -13.95 17.14 27.05
N LYS A 8 -13.12 17.97 27.68
CA LYS A 8 -12.50 19.15 27.05
C LYS A 8 -11.27 18.70 26.23
N TRP A 9 -11.27 18.96 24.95
CA TRP A 9 -10.09 18.84 24.11
C TRP A 9 -9.20 20.07 24.26
N ASN A 10 -7.98 19.89 24.80
CA ASN A 10 -6.97 20.93 24.83
C ASN A 10 -6.21 20.92 23.50
N THR A 11 -6.44 21.96 22.71
CA THR A 11 -5.63 22.26 21.52
C THR A 11 -4.33 22.93 21.98
N VAL A 12 -3.22 22.25 21.80
CA VAL A 12 -1.88 22.83 21.98
C VAL A 12 -1.44 23.40 20.64
N ILE A 13 -1.45 24.72 20.52
CA ILE A 13 -0.88 25.46 19.39
C ILE A 13 0.60 25.70 19.72
N SER A 14 1.50 25.06 18.99
CA SER A 14 2.93 25.33 19.04
C SER A 14 3.29 26.37 18.00
N LEU A 15 3.59 27.59 18.42
CA LEU A 15 4.18 28.62 17.57
C LEU A 15 5.70 28.37 17.47
N GLY A 16 6.16 27.92 16.31
CA GLY A 16 7.58 27.87 15.97
C GLY A 16 8.04 29.20 15.38
N LEU A 17 8.92 29.93 16.08
CA LEU A 17 9.62 31.10 15.55
C LEU A 17 10.65 30.65 14.51
N SER A 18 10.48 31.11 13.27
CA SER A 18 11.51 30.98 12.23
C SER A 18 12.42 32.22 12.28
N THR A 19 13.66 32.00 12.64
CA THR A 19 14.74 33.00 12.49
C THR A 19 15.28 32.96 11.05
N VAL A 20 15.07 34.04 10.31
CA VAL A 20 15.67 34.27 8.99
C VAL A 20 17.08 34.81 9.20
N VAL A 21 18.09 34.07 8.75
CA VAL A 21 19.46 34.57 8.63
C VAL A 21 19.71 34.93 7.18
N LEU A 22 19.79 36.23 6.90
CA LEU A 22 20.33 36.75 5.63
C LEU A 22 21.84 36.67 5.66
N GLY A 23 22.43 35.86 4.82
CA GLY A 23 23.84 35.83 4.51
C GLY A 23 24.05 35.88 3.02
N LEU A 24 24.46 37.06 2.50
CA LEU A 24 25.00 37.21 1.16
C LEU A 24 26.52 36.90 1.20
N PRO A 25 27.07 36.13 0.30
CA PRO A 25 28.45 36.32 -0.12
C PRO A 25 28.56 36.85 -1.54
N LEU A 26 29.42 37.83 -1.62
CA LEU A 26 29.94 38.49 -2.81
C LEU A 26 30.54 37.51 -3.83
N GLY A 27 30.30 37.83 -5.11
CA GLY A 27 30.75 37.04 -6.24
C GLY A 27 32.26 36.91 -6.39
N VAL A 28 32.65 35.75 -6.80
CA VAL A 28 33.90 35.51 -7.51
C VAL A 28 33.54 34.94 -8.88
N ARG A 29 33.72 35.81 -9.88
CA ARG A 29 33.53 35.46 -11.29
C ARG A 29 34.79 34.71 -11.76
N ALA A 30 34.76 33.39 -11.77
CA ALA A 30 35.77 32.55 -12.37
C ALA A 30 35.55 32.54 -13.89
N GLN A 31 36.55 33.04 -14.66
CA GLN A 31 36.63 32.90 -16.09
C GLN A 31 36.78 31.42 -16.47
N GLN A 32 35.87 30.91 -17.28
CA GLN A 32 36.00 29.58 -17.87
C GLN A 32 37.03 29.64 -19.04
N PRO A 33 38.02 28.75 -19.11
CA PRO A 33 38.83 28.59 -20.25
C PRO A 33 38.04 27.95 -21.40
N ALA A 34 38.17 28.51 -22.60
CA ALA A 34 37.57 27.98 -23.83
C ALA A 34 38.05 26.55 -24.09
N ILE A 35 37.12 25.59 -23.99
CA ILE A 35 37.39 24.20 -24.35
C ILE A 35 37.31 24.07 -25.87
N ARG A 36 38.46 23.78 -26.48
CA ARG A 36 38.61 23.41 -27.89
C ARG A 36 37.67 22.22 -28.18
N ALA A 37 36.84 22.36 -29.20
CA ALA A 37 36.07 21.29 -29.78
C ALA A 37 36.99 20.20 -30.33
N GLY A 38 37.28 19.18 -29.55
CA GLY A 38 37.84 17.93 -29.99
C GLY A 38 36.74 17.06 -30.59
N ALA A 39 36.91 16.64 -31.84
CA ALA A 39 36.02 15.68 -32.49
C ALA A 39 35.92 14.41 -31.63
N GLN A 40 34.74 14.08 -31.19
CA GLN A 40 34.48 12.82 -30.49
C GLN A 40 34.51 11.66 -31.50
N PRO A 41 35.21 10.57 -31.19
CA PRO A 41 35.12 9.36 -32.02
C PRO A 41 33.69 8.84 -31.97
N VAL A 42 33.16 8.50 -33.14
CA VAL A 42 31.84 7.84 -33.28
C VAL A 42 31.85 6.59 -32.41
N GLY A 43 30.99 6.60 -31.36
CA GLY A 43 30.90 5.54 -30.37
C GLY A 43 30.54 4.22 -31.04
N GLN A 44 31.30 3.19 -30.70
CA GLN A 44 30.97 1.81 -31.05
C GLN A 44 29.56 1.49 -30.47
N PRO A 45 28.73 0.73 -31.18
CA PRO A 45 27.45 0.24 -30.62
C PRO A 45 27.76 -0.54 -29.35
N GLY A 46 27.21 -0.09 -28.21
CA GLY A 46 27.31 -0.81 -26.95
C GLY A 46 26.68 -2.20 -27.08
N PRO A 47 27.11 -3.17 -26.24
CA PRO A 47 26.53 -4.49 -26.24
C PRO A 47 25.01 -4.40 -26.06
N PRO A 48 24.22 -5.27 -26.73
CA PRO A 48 22.78 -5.23 -26.67
C PRO A 48 22.34 -5.31 -25.19
N VAL A 49 21.62 -4.29 -24.73
CA VAL A 49 21.01 -4.28 -23.41
C VAL A 49 20.03 -5.46 -23.39
N ALA A 50 20.39 -6.52 -22.66
CA ALA A 50 19.50 -7.63 -22.44
C ALA A 50 18.18 -7.07 -21.87
N ARG A 51 17.08 -7.22 -22.60
CA ARG A 51 15.75 -6.90 -22.12
C ARG A 51 15.54 -7.75 -20.88
N GLN A 52 15.58 -7.12 -19.72
CA GLN A 52 15.14 -7.76 -18.51
C GLN A 52 13.69 -8.18 -18.74
N GLY A 53 13.44 -9.49 -18.75
CA GLY A 53 12.09 -10.03 -18.77
C GLY A 53 11.30 -9.46 -17.59
N PRO A 54 9.96 -9.55 -17.63
CA PRO A 54 9.15 -9.13 -16.50
C PRO A 54 9.69 -9.82 -15.24
N PRO A 55 9.69 -9.09 -14.08
CA PRO A 55 10.18 -9.67 -12.83
C PRO A 55 9.48 -11.00 -12.58
N PRO A 56 10.17 -12.01 -12.04
CA PRO A 56 9.59 -13.31 -11.79
C PRO A 56 8.31 -13.12 -10.98
N VAL A 57 7.19 -13.59 -11.54
CA VAL A 57 5.91 -13.64 -10.82
C VAL A 57 6.15 -14.56 -9.63
N GLN A 58 6.21 -14.02 -8.42
CA GLN A 58 6.25 -14.82 -7.21
C GLN A 58 4.94 -15.62 -7.21
N MET A 59 5.05 -16.92 -7.47
CA MET A 59 3.90 -17.81 -7.38
C MET A 59 3.41 -17.80 -5.93
N VAL A 60 2.28 -17.13 -5.70
CA VAL A 60 1.58 -17.22 -4.42
C VAL A 60 1.18 -18.69 -4.24
N PRO A 61 1.42 -19.32 -3.08
CA PRO A 61 1.02 -20.70 -2.82
C PRO A 61 -0.43 -20.95 -3.24
N ALA A 62 -0.73 -22.16 -3.72
CA ALA A 62 -2.07 -22.54 -4.22
C ALA A 62 -3.19 -22.42 -3.15
N GLY A 63 -2.84 -22.14 -1.89
CA GLY A 63 -3.75 -21.91 -0.78
C GLY A 63 -3.49 -20.56 -0.10
N ASP A 64 -4.43 -20.12 0.72
CA ASP A 64 -4.29 -18.92 1.56
C ASP A 64 -3.21 -19.12 2.64
N PRO A 65 -2.04 -18.48 2.52
CA PRO A 65 -0.90 -18.70 3.41
C PRO A 65 -1.12 -18.14 4.84
N TYR A 66 -2.17 -17.36 5.03
CA TYR A 66 -2.46 -16.68 6.30
C TYR A 66 -3.62 -17.31 7.07
N GLY A 67 -4.32 -18.32 6.49
CA GLY A 67 -5.53 -18.89 7.06
C GLY A 67 -6.72 -17.92 7.11
N PHE A 68 -6.61 -16.77 6.43
CA PHE A 68 -7.61 -15.72 6.46
C PHE A 68 -8.93 -16.15 5.84
N THR A 69 -8.89 -16.97 4.79
CA THR A 69 -10.12 -17.50 4.15
C THR A 69 -10.94 -18.35 5.12
N ALA A 70 -10.29 -19.21 5.89
CA ALA A 70 -10.95 -20.03 6.89
C ALA A 70 -11.55 -19.17 8.03
N TRP A 71 -10.78 -18.21 8.51
CA TRP A 71 -11.23 -17.22 9.50
C TRP A 71 -12.43 -16.42 8.98
N LEU A 72 -12.36 -15.92 7.75
CA LEU A 72 -13.45 -15.15 7.15
C LEU A 72 -14.71 -15.99 6.98
N ASN A 73 -14.58 -17.24 6.49
CA ASN A 73 -15.72 -18.14 6.33
C ASN A 73 -16.39 -18.47 7.67
N SER A 74 -15.60 -18.70 8.73
CA SER A 74 -16.13 -18.86 10.09
C SER A 74 -16.85 -17.59 10.57
N THR A 75 -16.35 -16.42 10.21
CA THR A 75 -16.99 -15.14 10.51
C THR A 75 -18.28 -14.99 9.72
N ARG A 76 -18.26 -15.18 8.39
CA ARG A 76 -19.43 -15.08 7.52
C ARG A 76 -20.56 -16.01 7.93
N ALA A 77 -20.23 -17.23 8.34
CA ALA A 77 -21.22 -18.21 8.83
C ALA A 77 -22.02 -17.66 10.04
N ARG A 78 -21.37 -16.92 10.95
CA ARG A 78 -22.05 -16.28 12.11
C ARG A 78 -23.05 -15.19 11.69
N TYR A 79 -22.92 -14.67 10.46
CA TYR A 79 -23.85 -13.71 9.86
C TYR A 79 -24.82 -14.35 8.86
N GLY A 80 -24.85 -15.70 8.79
CA GLY A 80 -25.74 -16.42 7.86
C GLY A 80 -25.34 -16.25 6.39
N LEU A 81 -24.10 -15.86 6.09
CA LEU A 81 -23.61 -15.61 4.74
C LEU A 81 -22.92 -16.86 4.15
N PRO A 82 -23.02 -17.07 2.82
CA PRO A 82 -22.34 -18.18 2.17
C PRO A 82 -20.82 -18.03 2.26
N PRO A 83 -20.06 -19.15 2.26
CA PRO A 83 -18.61 -19.12 2.25
C PRO A 83 -18.07 -18.56 0.94
N VAL A 84 -16.83 -18.08 1.00
CA VAL A 84 -16.06 -17.60 -0.15
C VAL A 84 -14.87 -18.51 -0.43
N GLY A 85 -14.47 -18.61 -1.72
CA GLY A 85 -13.26 -19.31 -2.14
C GLY A 85 -12.04 -18.39 -2.13
N TYR A 86 -10.85 -19.01 -2.10
CA TYR A 86 -9.58 -18.28 -2.26
C TYR A 86 -9.18 -18.23 -3.74
N ASP A 87 -8.80 -17.04 -4.21
CA ASP A 87 -8.26 -16.83 -5.55
C ASP A 87 -6.85 -16.21 -5.47
N PRO A 88 -5.81 -16.96 -5.90
CA PRO A 88 -4.44 -16.46 -5.89
C PRO A 88 -4.23 -15.24 -6.80
N ASN A 89 -5.03 -15.06 -7.86
CA ASN A 89 -4.93 -13.88 -8.70
C ASN A 89 -5.36 -12.62 -7.96
N LEU A 90 -6.42 -12.69 -7.15
CA LEU A 90 -6.81 -11.59 -6.27
C LEU A 90 -5.74 -11.26 -5.24
N SER A 91 -5.03 -12.28 -4.74
CA SER A 91 -3.88 -12.08 -3.83
C SER A 91 -2.70 -11.41 -4.53
N ASN A 92 -2.43 -11.74 -5.79
CA ASN A 92 -1.41 -11.04 -6.58
C ASN A 92 -1.74 -9.54 -6.75
N TRP A 93 -3.00 -9.20 -7.01
CA TRP A 93 -3.44 -7.81 -7.07
C TRP A 93 -3.36 -7.12 -5.71
N ALA A 94 -3.67 -7.83 -4.62
CA ALA A 94 -3.49 -7.33 -3.26
C ALA A 94 -2.00 -7.06 -2.94
N ALA A 95 -1.10 -7.97 -3.34
CA ALA A 95 0.35 -7.79 -3.20
C ALA A 95 0.86 -6.58 -4.01
N ALA A 96 0.36 -6.40 -5.24
CA ALA A 96 0.70 -5.23 -6.05
C ALA A 96 0.25 -3.92 -5.37
N ASN A 97 -0.93 -3.89 -4.75
CA ASN A 97 -1.37 -2.74 -3.96
C ASN A 97 -0.45 -2.49 -2.77
N ASN A 98 -0.04 -3.53 -2.04
CA ASN A 98 0.89 -3.39 -0.91
C ASN A 98 2.25 -2.84 -1.35
N GLY A 99 2.76 -3.21 -2.53
CA GLY A 99 3.96 -2.63 -3.11
C GLY A 99 3.83 -1.12 -3.33
N GLN A 100 2.66 -0.65 -3.81
CA GLN A 100 2.38 0.78 -3.93
C GLN A 100 2.25 1.46 -2.57
N GLN A 101 1.65 0.79 -1.59
CA GLN A 101 1.52 1.33 -0.23
C GLN A 101 2.88 1.52 0.46
N GLN A 102 3.85 0.66 0.22
CA GLN A 102 5.21 0.84 0.74
C GLN A 102 5.87 2.13 0.24
N ALA A 103 5.61 2.52 -1.01
CA ALA A 103 6.18 3.71 -1.61
C ALA A 103 5.39 4.99 -1.31
N ARG A 104 4.08 4.88 -1.08
CA ARG A 104 3.15 6.02 -1.08
C ARG A 104 2.39 6.20 0.23
N GLY A 105 2.50 5.26 1.17
CA GLY A 105 1.64 5.17 2.35
C GLY A 105 0.35 4.40 2.07
N LEU A 106 -0.47 4.24 3.12
CA LEU A 106 -1.72 3.48 3.08
C LEU A 106 -2.69 4.02 2.02
N GLY A 107 -3.26 3.13 1.18
CA GLY A 107 -4.21 3.52 0.14
C GLY A 107 -4.68 2.39 -0.76
N HIS A 108 -5.49 2.76 -1.76
CA HIS A 108 -6.09 1.88 -2.76
C HIS A 108 -5.55 2.26 -4.15
N PHE A 109 -4.35 1.81 -4.48
CA PHE A 109 -3.67 2.19 -5.73
C PHE A 109 -3.88 1.19 -6.86
N VAL A 110 -4.09 -0.09 -6.48
CA VAL A 110 -4.22 -1.21 -7.43
C VAL A 110 -5.35 -2.12 -6.95
N MET A 111 -6.43 -2.18 -7.70
CA MET A 111 -7.58 -3.05 -7.38
C MET A 111 -7.66 -4.30 -8.25
N GLY A 112 -7.18 -4.23 -9.51
CA GLY A 112 -7.40 -5.29 -10.49
C GLY A 112 -8.90 -5.54 -10.73
N PRO A 113 -9.35 -6.80 -10.82
CA PRO A 113 -10.75 -7.14 -11.02
C PRO A 113 -11.61 -7.05 -9.76
N ALA A 114 -11.02 -6.70 -8.61
CA ALA A 114 -11.74 -6.68 -7.34
C ALA A 114 -12.85 -5.63 -7.33
N ARG A 115 -14.01 -6.00 -6.76
CA ARG A 115 -15.13 -5.10 -6.50
C ARG A 115 -15.12 -4.56 -5.08
N ARG A 116 -14.41 -5.24 -4.18
CA ARG A 116 -14.19 -4.82 -2.79
C ARG A 116 -12.71 -4.91 -2.49
N GLN A 117 -12.20 -3.91 -1.82
CA GLN A 117 -10.83 -3.90 -1.33
C GLN A 117 -10.77 -3.26 0.05
N ASN A 118 -10.09 -3.93 0.98
CA ASN A 118 -9.70 -3.36 2.26
C ASN A 118 -8.18 -3.20 2.29
N SER A 119 -7.71 -2.08 2.82
CA SER A 119 -6.30 -1.84 3.09
C SER A 119 -6.11 -1.38 4.53
N ALA A 120 -5.08 -1.88 5.20
CA ALA A 120 -4.73 -1.46 6.55
C ALA A 120 -3.25 -1.70 6.84
N MET A 121 -2.75 -1.07 7.89
CA MET A 121 -1.48 -1.42 8.52
C MET A 121 -1.77 -2.30 9.74
N GLY A 122 -1.02 -3.39 9.86
CA GLY A 122 -1.21 -4.34 10.96
C GLY A 122 -0.35 -5.59 10.79
N HIS A 123 -0.81 -6.71 11.33
CA HIS A 123 -0.16 -8.01 11.27
C HIS A 123 -1.20 -9.13 11.05
N ALA A 124 -0.76 -10.24 10.50
CA ALA A 124 -1.63 -11.34 10.05
C ALA A 124 -2.68 -11.77 11.10
N ALA A 125 -2.25 -11.96 12.35
CA ALA A 125 -3.14 -12.45 13.40
C ALA A 125 -4.27 -11.49 13.78
N GLY A 126 -4.11 -10.18 13.55
CA GLY A 126 -5.05 -9.14 13.96
C GLY A 126 -5.84 -8.48 12.84
N ILE A 127 -5.40 -8.62 11.59
CA ILE A 127 -5.93 -7.82 10.49
C ILE A 127 -7.43 -8.03 10.24
N GLY A 128 -7.89 -9.26 10.36
CA GLY A 128 -9.32 -9.58 10.21
C GLY A 128 -10.18 -8.89 11.26
N ALA A 129 -9.77 -8.95 12.54
CA ALA A 129 -10.47 -8.29 13.63
C ALA A 129 -10.46 -6.77 13.47
N GLN A 130 -9.34 -6.20 13.04
CA GLN A 130 -9.21 -4.77 12.77
C GLN A 130 -10.20 -4.32 11.68
N TRP A 131 -10.31 -5.05 10.58
CA TRP A 131 -11.29 -4.74 9.53
C TRP A 131 -12.73 -4.94 10.01
N MET A 132 -13.01 -5.96 10.83
CA MET A 132 -14.35 -6.14 11.39
C MET A 132 -14.76 -5.03 12.37
N ALA A 133 -13.82 -4.38 13.03
CA ALA A 133 -14.09 -3.24 13.91
C ALA A 133 -14.44 -1.96 13.16
N SER A 134 -14.05 -1.85 11.88
CA SER A 134 -14.30 -0.68 11.02
C SER A 134 -15.54 -0.90 10.14
N PRO A 135 -16.60 -0.10 10.26
CA PRO A 135 -17.84 -0.31 9.50
C PRO A 135 -17.66 -0.46 7.99
N PRO A 136 -16.88 0.40 7.27
CA PRO A 136 -16.71 0.25 5.82
C PRO A 136 -15.93 -1.02 5.46
N HIS A 137 -14.90 -1.38 6.21
CA HIS A 137 -14.13 -2.59 5.96
C HIS A 137 -14.96 -3.86 6.27
N ARG A 138 -15.73 -3.84 7.35
CA ARG A 138 -16.65 -4.92 7.69
C ARG A 138 -17.69 -5.14 6.59
N ALA A 139 -18.24 -4.08 6.01
CA ALA A 139 -19.19 -4.18 4.90
C ALA A 139 -18.59 -4.91 3.69
N ALA A 140 -17.32 -4.71 3.38
CA ALA A 140 -16.63 -5.42 2.32
C ALA A 140 -16.44 -6.92 2.63
N LEU A 141 -16.11 -7.27 3.87
CA LEU A 141 -15.93 -8.67 4.30
C LEU A 141 -17.26 -9.45 4.35
N LEU A 142 -18.35 -8.76 4.68
CA LEU A 142 -19.69 -9.33 4.84
C LEU A 142 -20.60 -9.08 3.63
N ASP A 143 -20.07 -8.56 2.51
CA ASP A 143 -20.88 -8.41 1.30
C ASP A 143 -21.43 -9.78 0.84
N PRO A 144 -22.75 -9.96 0.74
CA PRO A 144 -23.36 -11.22 0.33
C PRO A 144 -23.05 -11.61 -1.12
N ASN A 145 -22.57 -10.67 -1.92
CA ASN A 145 -22.36 -10.86 -3.35
C ASN A 145 -20.95 -11.34 -3.71
N ILE A 146 -19.99 -11.29 -2.78
CA ILE A 146 -18.65 -11.80 -3.05
C ILE A 146 -18.62 -13.33 -3.02
N ARG A 147 -17.78 -13.91 -3.88
CA ARG A 147 -17.59 -15.36 -4.01
C ARG A 147 -16.14 -15.77 -3.89
N TRP A 148 -15.23 -14.91 -4.29
CA TRP A 148 -13.79 -15.16 -4.31
C TRP A 148 -13.05 -14.04 -3.60
N ILE A 149 -12.01 -14.44 -2.87
CA ILE A 149 -11.16 -13.48 -2.14
C ILE A 149 -9.69 -13.75 -2.38
N GLY A 150 -8.90 -12.70 -2.25
CA GLY A 150 -7.45 -12.76 -2.13
C GLY A 150 -6.97 -11.84 -1.03
N ILE A 151 -5.84 -12.21 -0.42
CA ILE A 151 -5.22 -11.44 0.65
C ILE A 151 -3.71 -11.48 0.47
N ALA A 152 -3.05 -10.37 0.77
CA ALA A 152 -1.60 -10.28 0.84
C ALA A 152 -1.15 -9.37 1.97
N GLY A 153 0.02 -9.69 2.52
CA GLY A 153 0.75 -8.84 3.46
C GLY A 153 2.14 -8.52 2.92
N LEU A 154 2.63 -7.30 3.14
CA LEU A 154 3.99 -6.87 2.82
C LEU A 154 4.47 -5.88 3.88
N GLY A 155 5.37 -6.33 4.76
CA GLY A 155 5.72 -5.58 5.96
C GLY A 155 4.49 -5.37 6.84
N ALA A 156 4.17 -4.12 7.17
CA ALA A 156 2.98 -3.79 7.93
C ALA A 156 1.71 -3.61 7.07
N TYR A 157 1.83 -3.55 5.74
CA TYR A 157 0.69 -3.30 4.86
C TYR A 157 -0.05 -4.57 4.49
N TRP A 158 -1.37 -4.51 4.59
CA TRP A 158 -2.28 -5.61 4.27
C TRP A 158 -3.37 -5.14 3.32
N THR A 159 -3.63 -5.96 2.32
CA THR A 159 -4.72 -5.73 1.37
C THR A 159 -5.54 -7.01 1.21
N PHE A 160 -6.85 -6.85 1.29
CA PHE A 160 -7.88 -7.84 0.94
C PHE A 160 -8.57 -7.38 -0.33
N ASN A 161 -8.75 -8.28 -1.28
CA ASN A 161 -9.52 -8.11 -2.50
C ASN A 161 -10.64 -9.14 -2.58
N ALA A 162 -11.79 -8.74 -3.15
CA ALA A 162 -12.91 -9.66 -3.37
C ALA A 162 -13.75 -9.29 -4.60
N TYR A 163 -14.37 -10.29 -5.22
CA TYR A 163 -15.41 -10.14 -6.24
C TYR A 163 -16.48 -11.23 -6.16
#